data_4ab1d80b8c7aa63045092af6a4d5014a
#
_entry.id   4ab1d80b8c7aa63045092af6a4d5014a
#
_cell.length_a   1.000
_cell.length_b   1.000
_cell.length_c   1.000
_cell.angle_alpha   90.00
_cell.angle_beta   90.00
_cell.angle_gamma   90.00
#
_symmetry.space_group_name_H-M   'P 1'
#
loop_
_entity.id
_entity.type
_entity.pdbx_description
1 polymer ?
#
loop_
_entity_poly.entity_id
_entity_poly.type
_entity_poly.pdbx_seq_one_letter_code
_entity_poly.pdbx_strand_id
1 'polypeptide(L)'
;MNRLLLISSLVASWSALASSPLGLTVEEFKMVQHYKLALEDPRVQKMKPEARLGAIARDAKFKPKDLQAALDKAEAEGDVKAKCESNIKEALGKSELAGRTGKIELDTSAAHAVAYVQWANAELEKLPVEAAWAAALTQEACPLVSTIQVWALDKSDPKKRVFQALISGAAAGRIKQAEIKDFAVTRYIRLFEKVKNAANGDDLSEASAAASSGGP
;
A
#
# COMPACT_ATOMS: atom_id res chain seq x y z
N MET A 1 0.80 -44.91 42.74
CA MET A 1 1.70 -43.75 42.63
C MET A 1 1.58 -43.18 41.23
N ASN A 2 0.63 -42.22 41.04
CA ASN A 2 0.38 -41.60 39.74
C ASN A 2 1.12 -40.27 39.71
N ARG A 3 2.09 -40.13 38.79
CA ARG A 3 2.73 -38.87 38.47
C ARG A 3 1.96 -38.21 37.31
N LEU A 4 1.19 -37.16 37.64
CA LEU A 4 0.65 -36.23 36.68
C LEU A 4 1.79 -35.34 36.16
N LEU A 5 2.08 -35.45 34.88
CA LEU A 5 2.93 -34.50 34.13
C LEU A 5 2.06 -33.32 33.69
N LEU A 6 2.25 -32.20 34.37
CA LEU A 6 1.73 -30.89 33.95
C LEU A 6 2.58 -30.40 32.75
N ILE A 7 2.00 -30.48 31.56
CA ILE A 7 2.54 -29.83 30.37
C ILE A 7 2.08 -28.37 30.40
N SER A 8 2.94 -27.47 30.87
CA SER A 8 2.75 -26.03 30.72
C SER A 8 3.00 -25.64 29.27
N SER A 9 1.94 -25.47 28.52
CA SER A 9 2.00 -24.85 27.19
C SER A 9 2.30 -23.35 27.33
N LEU A 10 3.55 -22.98 27.15
CA LEU A 10 3.97 -21.60 26.91
C LEU A 10 3.43 -21.15 25.55
N VAL A 11 2.28 -20.48 25.57
CA VAL A 11 1.81 -19.72 24.43
C VAL A 11 2.70 -18.48 24.36
N ALA A 12 3.75 -18.57 23.58
CA ALA A 12 4.54 -17.41 23.22
C ALA A 12 3.66 -16.50 22.34
N SER A 13 3.11 -15.44 22.94
CA SER A 13 2.47 -14.34 22.21
C SER A 13 3.55 -13.66 21.37
N TRP A 14 3.68 -14.07 20.13
CA TRP A 14 4.42 -13.29 19.15
C TRP A 14 3.59 -12.05 18.80
N SER A 15 3.77 -11.01 19.61
CA SER A 15 3.56 -9.64 19.13
C SER A 15 4.70 -9.37 18.15
N ALA A 16 4.50 -9.76 16.90
CA ALA A 16 5.33 -9.29 15.81
C ALA A 16 5.09 -7.79 15.72
N LEU A 17 5.92 -6.99 16.39
CA LEU A 17 6.23 -5.64 15.94
C LEU A 17 6.75 -5.82 14.52
N ALA A 18 5.86 -5.64 13.54
CA ALA A 18 6.24 -5.60 12.14
C ALA A 18 7.15 -4.38 11.98
N SER A 19 8.44 -4.59 12.20
CA SER A 19 9.45 -3.67 11.71
C SER A 19 9.20 -3.54 10.21
N SER A 20 8.94 -2.32 9.74
CA SER A 20 8.86 -2.05 8.31
C SER A 20 10.07 -2.73 7.65
N PRO A 21 9.90 -3.59 6.65
CA PRO A 21 11.01 -4.27 5.99
C PRO A 21 12.02 -3.28 5.37
N LEU A 22 11.73 -2.00 5.43
CA LEU A 22 12.52 -0.91 4.88
C LEU A 22 13.23 -0.05 5.95
N GLY A 23 13.10 -0.35 7.25
CA GLY A 23 13.70 0.45 8.32
C GLY A 23 13.21 1.91 8.43
N LEU A 24 12.34 2.35 7.52
CA LEU A 24 11.71 3.67 7.50
C LEU A 24 10.25 3.57 7.96
N THR A 25 9.84 4.50 8.81
CA THR A 25 8.41 4.73 9.10
C THR A 25 7.77 5.58 8.00
N VAL A 26 6.43 5.58 7.94
CA VAL A 26 5.66 6.43 7.02
C VAL A 26 5.99 7.91 7.22
N GLU A 27 6.15 8.35 8.47
CA GLU A 27 6.47 9.74 8.79
C GLU A 27 7.91 10.12 8.37
N GLU A 28 8.88 9.25 8.59
CA GLU A 28 10.25 9.44 8.12
C GLU A 28 10.30 9.50 6.59
N PHE A 29 9.57 8.61 5.92
CA PHE A 29 9.47 8.63 4.46
C PHE A 29 8.87 9.95 3.95
N LYS A 30 7.80 10.46 4.56
CA LYS A 30 7.22 11.77 4.23
C LYS A 30 8.23 12.90 4.41
N MET A 31 9.01 12.90 5.49
CA MET A 31 10.06 13.90 5.71
C MET A 31 11.08 13.89 4.58
N VAL A 32 11.52 12.70 4.17
CA VAL A 32 12.48 12.53 3.06
C VAL A 32 11.89 13.02 1.74
N GLN A 33 10.63 12.71 1.44
CA GLN A 33 9.98 13.18 0.22
C GLN A 33 9.80 14.70 0.22
N HIS A 34 9.36 15.29 1.33
CA HIS A 34 9.30 16.75 1.47
C HIS A 34 10.65 17.41 1.23
N TYR A 35 11.71 16.83 1.78
CA TYR A 35 13.06 17.37 1.58
C TYR A 35 13.48 17.32 0.10
N LYS A 36 13.27 16.18 -0.57
CA LYS A 36 13.58 16.02 -1.99
C LYS A 36 12.83 17.01 -2.86
N LEU A 37 11.52 17.15 -2.65
CA LEU A 37 10.68 18.11 -3.38
C LEU A 37 11.11 19.56 -3.13
N ALA A 38 11.41 19.90 -1.88
CA ALA A 38 11.88 21.25 -1.54
C ALA A 38 13.21 21.61 -2.20
N LEU A 39 14.08 20.63 -2.45
CA LEU A 39 15.34 20.86 -3.18
C LEU A 39 15.12 21.26 -4.64
N GLU A 40 13.95 20.98 -5.21
CA GLU A 40 13.60 21.41 -6.57
C GLU A 40 13.14 22.89 -6.63
N ASP A 41 12.80 23.50 -5.47
CA ASP A 41 12.42 24.92 -5.40
C ASP A 41 13.63 25.83 -5.70
N PRO A 42 13.55 26.71 -6.71
CA PRO A 42 14.64 27.63 -7.05
C PRO A 42 15.10 28.51 -5.90
N ARG A 43 14.24 28.80 -4.93
CA ARG A 43 14.59 29.58 -3.73
C ARG A 43 15.52 28.78 -2.81
N VAL A 44 15.24 27.49 -2.63
CA VAL A 44 16.05 26.57 -1.83
C VAL A 44 17.40 26.30 -2.53
N GLN A 45 17.39 26.16 -3.86
CA GLN A 45 18.62 25.95 -4.65
C GLN A 45 19.62 27.10 -4.51
N LYS A 46 19.14 28.34 -4.37
CA LYS A 46 19.99 29.55 -4.14
C LYS A 46 20.57 29.65 -2.72
N MET A 47 20.04 28.85 -1.78
CA MET A 47 20.55 28.84 -0.40
C MET A 47 21.87 28.07 -0.30
N LYS A 48 22.72 28.47 0.67
CA LYS A 48 23.90 27.67 1.01
C LYS A 48 23.51 26.26 1.46
N PRO A 49 24.24 25.20 1.03
CA PRO A 49 23.88 23.82 1.34
C PRO A 49 23.61 23.55 2.82
N GLU A 50 24.47 24.11 3.70
CA GLU A 50 24.36 23.94 5.16
C GLU A 50 23.10 24.59 5.76
N ALA A 51 22.49 25.55 5.08
CA ALA A 51 21.27 26.21 5.54
C ALA A 51 19.99 25.54 5.07
N ARG A 52 20.06 24.72 4.01
CA ARG A 52 18.88 24.12 3.35
C ARG A 52 18.08 23.24 4.29
N LEU A 53 18.72 22.31 4.98
CA LEU A 53 18.05 21.38 5.89
C LEU A 53 17.24 22.10 6.97
N GLY A 54 17.86 23.10 7.63
CA GLY A 54 17.19 23.86 8.67
C GLY A 54 16.05 24.73 8.15
N ALA A 55 16.15 25.25 6.92
CA ALA A 55 15.09 26.03 6.27
C ALA A 55 13.91 25.13 5.89
N ILE A 56 14.16 24.00 5.24
CA ILE A 56 13.14 23.05 4.82
C ILE A 56 12.41 22.46 6.04
N ALA A 57 13.16 22.05 7.07
CA ALA A 57 12.57 21.51 8.29
C ALA A 57 11.62 22.52 8.95
N ARG A 58 11.99 23.80 8.97
CA ARG A 58 11.18 24.88 9.55
C ARG A 58 9.91 25.13 8.76
N ASP A 59 10.00 25.16 7.43
CA ASP A 59 8.88 25.38 6.52
C ASP A 59 7.86 24.24 6.63
N ALA A 60 8.34 23.00 6.64
CA ALA A 60 7.51 21.80 6.79
C ALA A 60 7.10 21.47 8.24
N LYS A 61 7.50 22.31 9.22
CA LYS A 61 7.24 22.11 10.67
C LYS A 61 7.85 20.81 11.23
N PHE A 62 8.95 20.36 10.68
CA PHE A 62 9.73 19.23 11.21
C PHE A 62 10.81 19.72 12.16
N LYS A 63 11.27 18.86 13.06
CA LYS A 63 12.50 19.12 13.81
C LYS A 63 13.71 18.81 12.92
N PRO A 64 14.71 19.68 12.80
CA PRO A 64 15.87 19.44 11.93
C PRO A 64 16.60 18.12 12.23
N LYS A 65 16.68 17.73 13.50
CA LYS A 65 17.30 16.45 13.92
C LYS A 65 16.54 15.24 13.41
N ASP A 66 15.19 15.28 13.46
CA ASP A 66 14.36 14.18 13.01
C ASP A 66 14.43 14.04 11.48
N LEU A 67 14.44 15.17 10.76
CA LEU A 67 14.64 15.19 9.32
C LEU A 67 16.01 14.62 8.93
N GLN A 68 17.09 15.02 9.62
CA GLN A 68 18.42 14.47 9.35
C GLN A 68 18.46 12.97 9.58
N ALA A 69 17.92 12.49 10.70
CA ALA A 69 17.86 11.05 11.00
C ALA A 69 17.07 10.26 9.95
N ALA A 70 15.97 10.83 9.43
CA ALA A 70 15.20 10.22 8.36
C ALA A 70 15.97 10.15 7.04
N LEU A 71 16.75 11.19 6.71
CA LEU A 71 17.63 11.23 5.54
C LEU A 71 18.74 10.18 5.64
N ASP A 72 19.40 10.09 6.81
CA ASP A 72 20.48 9.11 7.05
C ASP A 72 19.94 7.67 6.92
N LYS A 73 18.75 7.39 7.44
CA LYS A 73 18.07 6.09 7.26
C LYS A 73 17.74 5.81 5.80
N ALA A 74 17.20 6.81 5.09
CA ALA A 74 16.85 6.66 3.68
C ALA A 74 18.08 6.39 2.81
N GLU A 75 19.21 7.03 3.13
CA GLU A 75 20.49 6.78 2.46
C GLU A 75 21.00 5.36 2.72
N ALA A 76 20.91 4.88 3.96
CA ALA A 76 21.28 3.52 4.34
C ALA A 76 20.40 2.47 3.66
N GLU A 77 19.10 2.76 3.48
CA GLU A 77 18.18 1.88 2.75
C GLU A 77 18.45 1.85 1.23
N GLY A 78 18.99 2.90 0.66
CA GLY A 78 19.23 3.02 -0.77
C GLY A 78 17.94 3.27 -1.56
N ASP A 79 17.72 2.51 -2.65
CA ASP A 79 16.53 2.70 -3.50
C ASP A 79 15.28 2.10 -2.86
N VAL A 80 14.61 2.90 -2.03
CA VAL A 80 13.36 2.55 -1.34
C VAL A 80 12.25 2.19 -2.33
N LYS A 81 12.19 2.87 -3.48
CA LYS A 81 11.19 2.58 -4.53
C LYS A 81 11.38 1.17 -5.09
N ALA A 82 12.59 0.86 -5.53
CA ALA A 82 12.89 -0.45 -6.10
C ALA A 82 12.70 -1.59 -5.08
N LYS A 83 13.07 -1.36 -3.82
CA LYS A 83 12.83 -2.33 -2.73
C LYS A 83 11.34 -2.58 -2.51
N CYS A 84 10.52 -1.53 -2.42
CA CYS A 84 9.07 -1.65 -2.30
C CYS A 84 8.46 -2.44 -3.47
N GLU A 85 8.80 -2.07 -4.70
CA GLU A 85 8.30 -2.75 -5.90
C GLU A 85 8.69 -4.24 -5.90
N SER A 86 9.92 -4.56 -5.49
CA SER A 86 10.39 -5.94 -5.37
C SER A 86 9.63 -6.71 -4.29
N ASN A 87 9.46 -6.13 -3.11
CA ASN A 87 8.74 -6.75 -1.99
C ASN A 87 7.26 -7.02 -2.36
N ILE A 88 6.60 -6.06 -3.01
CA ILE A 88 5.22 -6.21 -3.48
C ILE A 88 5.14 -7.35 -4.50
N LYS A 89 6.06 -7.39 -5.46
CA LYS A 89 6.13 -8.44 -6.49
C LYS A 89 6.32 -9.82 -5.84
N GLU A 90 7.18 -9.94 -4.87
CA GLU A 90 7.42 -11.18 -4.14
C GLU A 90 6.18 -11.62 -3.36
N ALA A 91 5.53 -10.71 -2.63
CA ALA A 91 4.32 -11.02 -1.87
C ALA A 91 3.18 -11.49 -2.77
N LEU A 92 2.93 -10.78 -3.89
CA LEU A 92 1.92 -11.17 -4.87
C LEU A 92 2.27 -12.49 -5.57
N GLY A 93 3.56 -12.75 -5.82
CA GLY A 93 4.05 -13.98 -6.42
C GLY A 93 3.86 -15.23 -5.53
N LYS A 94 3.63 -15.04 -4.22
CA LYS A 94 3.34 -16.11 -3.25
C LYS A 94 1.84 -16.25 -2.93
N SER A 95 0.97 -15.47 -3.61
CA SER A 95 -0.46 -15.38 -3.33
C SER A 95 -1.30 -16.09 -4.39
N GLU A 96 -2.62 -16.00 -4.26
CA GLU A 96 -3.62 -16.43 -5.26
C GLU A 96 -3.45 -15.69 -6.63
N LEU A 97 -2.68 -14.58 -6.65
CA LEU A 97 -2.33 -13.83 -7.87
C LEU A 97 -1.02 -14.30 -8.51
N ALA A 98 -0.41 -15.37 -7.99
CA ALA A 98 0.83 -15.93 -8.51
C ALA A 98 0.71 -16.26 -10.01
N GLY A 99 1.73 -15.89 -10.79
CA GLY A 99 1.74 -16.09 -12.24
C GLY A 99 0.84 -15.17 -13.05
N ARG A 100 -0.02 -14.35 -12.37
CA ARG A 100 -0.93 -13.39 -13.02
C ARG A 100 -0.57 -11.93 -12.74
N THR A 101 0.35 -11.69 -11.83
CA THR A 101 0.83 -10.35 -11.49
C THR A 101 1.49 -9.70 -12.69
N GLY A 102 1.00 -8.54 -13.08
CA GLY A 102 1.52 -7.73 -14.18
C GLY A 102 2.48 -6.64 -13.69
N LYS A 103 2.31 -5.41 -14.20
CA LYS A 103 3.12 -4.26 -13.82
C LYS A 103 2.86 -3.87 -12.37
N ILE A 104 3.93 -3.63 -11.62
CA ILE A 104 3.94 -2.98 -10.33
C ILE A 104 4.77 -1.71 -10.48
N GLU A 105 4.25 -0.60 -10.02
CA GLU A 105 4.91 0.70 -10.08
C GLU A 105 4.61 1.50 -8.83
N LEU A 106 5.64 2.07 -8.23
CA LEU A 106 5.51 2.98 -7.11
C LEU A 106 5.80 4.41 -7.58
N ASP A 107 4.82 5.28 -7.46
CA ASP A 107 5.00 6.72 -7.68
C ASP A 107 5.33 7.39 -6.35
N THR A 108 6.51 7.99 -6.29
CA THR A 108 7.01 8.76 -5.14
C THR A 108 7.27 10.22 -5.51
N SER A 109 6.72 10.70 -6.61
CA SER A 109 6.91 12.08 -7.09
C SER A 109 6.21 13.13 -6.21
N ALA A 110 5.26 12.70 -5.37
CA ALA A 110 4.60 13.55 -4.38
C ALA A 110 5.06 13.19 -2.95
N ALA A 111 4.62 13.98 -1.96
CA ALA A 111 4.86 13.68 -0.54
C ALA A 111 4.21 12.36 -0.07
N HIS A 112 3.41 11.74 -0.94
CA HIS A 112 2.69 10.50 -0.67
C HIS A 112 3.04 9.45 -1.72
N ALA A 113 3.39 8.25 -1.29
CA ALA A 113 3.64 7.14 -2.19
C ALA A 113 2.32 6.54 -2.69
N VAL A 114 2.21 6.35 -4.00
CA VAL A 114 1.08 5.68 -4.65
C VAL A 114 1.59 4.40 -5.31
N ALA A 115 1.01 3.26 -4.95
CA ALA A 115 1.31 2.00 -5.62
C ALA A 115 0.27 1.70 -6.70
N TYR A 116 0.76 1.35 -7.88
CA TYR A 116 -0.04 0.86 -9.01
C TYR A 116 0.23 -0.63 -9.19
N VAL A 117 -0.80 -1.44 -9.06
CA VAL A 117 -0.69 -2.90 -9.12
C VAL A 117 -1.64 -3.44 -10.18
N GLN A 118 -1.10 -4.24 -11.10
CA GLN A 118 -1.86 -4.87 -12.16
C GLN A 118 -1.81 -6.39 -12.04
N TRP A 119 -2.92 -7.05 -12.37
CA TRP A 119 -2.93 -8.49 -12.60
C TRP A 119 -3.77 -8.83 -13.84
N ALA A 120 -3.48 -9.97 -14.45
CA ALA A 120 -4.13 -10.48 -15.66
C ALA A 120 -5.08 -11.64 -15.35
N ASN A 121 -5.79 -12.09 -16.37
CA ASN A 121 -6.67 -13.26 -16.32
C ASN A 121 -7.72 -13.19 -15.20
N ALA A 122 -8.30 -12.01 -15.03
CA ALA A 122 -9.30 -11.79 -14.01
C ALA A 122 -10.62 -12.48 -14.34
N GLU A 123 -11.16 -13.20 -13.36
CA GLU A 123 -12.52 -13.71 -13.40
C GLU A 123 -13.43 -12.64 -12.80
N LEU A 124 -14.46 -12.21 -13.56
CA LEU A 124 -15.32 -11.08 -13.18
C LEU A 124 -15.92 -11.21 -11.78
N GLU A 125 -16.28 -12.43 -11.39
CA GLU A 125 -16.88 -12.73 -10.07
C GLU A 125 -15.88 -12.61 -8.92
N LYS A 126 -14.58 -12.77 -9.21
CA LYS A 126 -13.50 -12.73 -8.22
C LYS A 126 -12.83 -11.37 -8.11
N LEU A 127 -13.12 -10.44 -9.02
CA LEU A 127 -12.43 -9.15 -9.09
C LEU A 127 -12.34 -8.39 -7.76
N PRO A 128 -13.42 -8.25 -6.97
CA PRO A 128 -13.34 -7.55 -5.70
C PRO A 128 -12.46 -8.27 -4.67
N VAL A 129 -12.49 -9.60 -4.66
CA VAL A 129 -11.65 -10.41 -3.76
C VAL A 129 -10.18 -10.31 -4.16
N GLU A 130 -9.89 -10.45 -5.46
CA GLU A 130 -8.53 -10.31 -6.00
C GLU A 130 -7.98 -8.90 -5.76
N ALA A 131 -8.81 -7.86 -5.90
CA ALA A 131 -8.43 -6.48 -5.60
C ALA A 131 -8.10 -6.29 -4.11
N ALA A 132 -8.89 -6.90 -3.21
CA ALA A 132 -8.61 -6.87 -1.77
C ALA A 132 -7.30 -7.59 -1.42
N TRP A 133 -7.03 -8.74 -2.04
CA TRP A 133 -5.76 -9.44 -1.92
C TRP A 133 -4.59 -8.57 -2.39
N ALA A 134 -4.69 -8.01 -3.59
CA ALA A 134 -3.65 -7.17 -4.15
C ALA A 134 -3.36 -5.97 -3.24
N ALA A 135 -4.40 -5.30 -2.73
CA ALA A 135 -4.26 -4.14 -1.85
C ALA A 135 -3.64 -4.51 -0.49
N ALA A 136 -4.12 -5.57 0.17
CA ALA A 136 -3.62 -6.01 1.48
C ALA A 136 -2.14 -6.40 1.41
N LEU A 137 -1.77 -7.22 0.42
CA LEU A 137 -0.40 -7.67 0.22
C LEU A 137 0.54 -6.51 -0.16
N THR A 138 0.05 -5.55 -0.95
CA THR A 138 0.81 -4.34 -1.27
C THR A 138 1.13 -3.54 -0.02
N GLN A 139 0.14 -3.32 0.85
CA GLN A 139 0.33 -2.57 2.09
C GLN A 139 1.23 -3.29 3.08
N GLU A 140 1.12 -4.61 3.18
CA GLU A 140 1.97 -5.42 4.04
C GLU A 140 3.42 -5.41 3.56
N ALA A 141 3.64 -5.56 2.25
CA ALA A 141 4.97 -5.59 1.65
C ALA A 141 5.67 -4.22 1.60
N CYS A 142 4.89 -3.13 1.51
CA CYS A 142 5.38 -1.76 1.54
C CYS A 142 4.45 -0.85 2.36
N PRO A 143 4.62 -0.79 3.69
CA PRO A 143 3.80 0.05 4.57
C PRO A 143 3.89 1.55 4.30
N LEU A 144 4.86 2.01 3.51
CA LEU A 144 5.05 3.41 3.13
C LEU A 144 4.01 3.91 2.14
N VAL A 145 3.27 3.01 1.51
CA VAL A 145 2.24 3.36 0.51
C VAL A 145 1.04 3.98 1.20
N SER A 146 0.67 5.18 0.78
CA SER A 146 -0.51 5.89 1.29
C SER A 146 -1.78 5.59 0.49
N THR A 147 -1.63 5.28 -0.80
CA THR A 147 -2.73 5.00 -1.72
C THR A 147 -2.35 3.85 -2.64
N ILE A 148 -3.26 2.92 -2.84
CA ILE A 148 -3.08 1.76 -3.69
C ILE A 148 -4.14 1.79 -4.78
N GLN A 149 -3.71 1.79 -6.03
CA GLN A 149 -4.55 1.66 -7.19
C GLN A 149 -4.34 0.30 -7.82
N VAL A 150 -5.40 -0.49 -7.91
CA VAL A 150 -5.36 -1.84 -8.45
C VAL A 150 -6.11 -1.93 -9.76
N TRP A 151 -5.60 -2.71 -10.72
CA TRP A 151 -6.20 -2.90 -12.04
C TRP A 151 -6.21 -4.37 -12.43
N ALA A 152 -7.36 -4.85 -12.90
CA ALA A 152 -7.46 -6.14 -13.54
C ALA A 152 -7.48 -5.99 -15.05
N LEU A 153 -6.74 -6.86 -15.73
CA LEU A 153 -6.67 -6.93 -17.18
C LEU A 153 -7.49 -8.12 -17.68
N ASP A 154 -8.15 -7.93 -18.82
CA ASP A 154 -8.95 -8.95 -19.47
C ASP A 154 -8.12 -10.19 -19.80
N LYS A 155 -8.73 -11.37 -19.66
CA LYS A 155 -8.08 -12.64 -19.98
C LYS A 155 -7.78 -12.80 -21.47
N SER A 156 -8.65 -12.27 -22.31
CA SER A 156 -8.56 -12.37 -23.78
C SER A 156 -7.78 -11.22 -24.41
N ASP A 157 -7.76 -10.04 -23.75
CA ASP A 157 -7.01 -8.86 -24.20
C ASP A 157 -6.23 -8.23 -23.03
N PRO A 158 -4.93 -8.52 -22.92
CA PRO A 158 -4.09 -8.02 -21.83
C PRO A 158 -3.88 -6.49 -21.85
N LYS A 159 -4.36 -5.79 -22.88
CA LYS A 159 -4.35 -4.32 -22.93
C LYS A 159 -5.64 -3.70 -22.39
N LYS A 160 -6.70 -4.48 -22.29
CA LYS A 160 -8.01 -4.03 -21.85
C LYS A 160 -8.12 -4.12 -20.35
N ARG A 161 -8.37 -3.00 -19.68
CA ARG A 161 -8.74 -2.97 -18.26
C ARG A 161 -10.20 -3.35 -18.12
N VAL A 162 -10.50 -4.30 -17.24
CA VAL A 162 -11.87 -4.72 -16.90
C VAL A 162 -12.30 -4.25 -15.51
N PHE A 163 -11.33 -3.86 -14.68
CA PHE A 163 -11.60 -3.39 -13.33
C PHE A 163 -10.52 -2.41 -12.88
N GLN A 164 -10.93 -1.39 -12.12
CA GLN A 164 -10.05 -0.45 -11.46
C GLN A 164 -10.62 -0.09 -10.10
N ALA A 165 -9.79 -0.10 -9.07
CA ALA A 165 -10.21 0.32 -7.74
C ALA A 165 -9.09 1.08 -7.03
N LEU A 166 -9.49 2.01 -6.16
CA LEU A 166 -8.63 2.83 -5.33
C LEU A 166 -8.93 2.56 -3.86
N ILE A 167 -7.88 2.41 -3.05
CA ILE A 167 -7.99 2.22 -1.60
C ILE A 167 -6.86 2.97 -0.91
N SER A 168 -7.12 3.56 0.26
CA SER A 168 -6.05 4.11 1.09
C SER A 168 -5.21 3.00 1.72
N GLY A 169 -3.91 3.24 1.92
CA GLY A 169 -3.03 2.29 2.60
C GLY A 169 -3.55 1.92 3.99
N ALA A 170 -4.08 2.91 4.74
CA ALA A 170 -4.68 2.66 6.05
C ALA A 170 -5.91 1.73 6.00
N ALA A 171 -6.73 1.79 4.94
CA ALA A 171 -7.84 0.87 4.76
C ALA A 171 -7.35 -0.51 4.31
N ALA A 172 -6.37 -0.57 3.39
CA ALA A 172 -5.76 -1.82 2.94
C ALA A 172 -5.10 -2.59 4.09
N GLY A 173 -4.39 -1.88 4.99
CA GLY A 173 -3.77 -2.49 6.19
C GLY A 173 -4.76 -3.07 7.21
N ARG A 174 -6.06 -2.76 7.09
CA ARG A 174 -7.12 -3.37 7.92
C ARG A 174 -7.71 -4.65 7.31
N ILE A 175 -7.38 -4.95 6.06
CA ILE A 175 -7.83 -6.17 5.39
C ILE A 175 -7.00 -7.34 5.93
N LYS A 176 -7.64 -8.23 6.66
CA LYS A 176 -7.00 -9.45 7.14
C LYS A 176 -7.11 -10.53 6.08
N GLN A 177 -5.98 -10.98 5.57
CA GLN A 177 -5.93 -11.99 4.51
C GLN A 177 -6.72 -13.26 4.86
N ALA A 178 -6.65 -13.73 6.11
CA ALA A 178 -7.39 -14.89 6.57
C ALA A 178 -8.92 -14.72 6.47
N GLU A 179 -9.43 -13.50 6.54
CA GLU A 179 -10.85 -13.18 6.49
C GLU A 179 -11.34 -12.96 5.06
N ILE A 180 -10.43 -12.84 4.07
CA ILE A 180 -10.82 -12.57 2.68
C ILE A 180 -11.69 -13.68 2.09
N LYS A 181 -11.46 -14.94 2.46
CA LYS A 181 -12.21 -16.11 1.94
C LYS A 181 -13.66 -16.13 2.40
N ASP A 182 -13.97 -15.55 3.55
CA ASP A 182 -15.27 -15.62 4.20
C ASP A 182 -16.17 -14.41 3.95
N PHE A 183 -15.64 -13.37 3.28
CA PHE A 183 -16.37 -12.15 3.02
C PHE A 183 -17.27 -12.26 1.78
N ALA A 184 -18.51 -11.80 1.90
CA ALA A 184 -19.36 -11.59 0.74
C ALA A 184 -18.76 -10.54 -0.19
N VAL A 185 -18.79 -10.78 -1.50
CA VAL A 185 -18.21 -9.94 -2.56
C VAL A 185 -18.56 -8.45 -2.39
N THR A 186 -19.80 -8.14 -1.97
CA THR A 186 -20.27 -6.77 -1.74
C THR A 186 -19.54 -6.03 -0.62
N ARG A 187 -18.94 -6.72 0.35
CA ARG A 187 -18.18 -6.07 1.44
C ARG A 187 -16.83 -5.57 0.97
N TYR A 188 -16.19 -6.25 0.02
CA TYR A 188 -14.88 -5.80 -0.49
C TYR A 188 -14.98 -4.53 -1.32
N ILE A 189 -16.05 -4.38 -2.10
CA ILE A 189 -16.29 -3.16 -2.87
C ILE A 189 -16.38 -1.95 -1.95
N ARG A 190 -16.97 -2.10 -0.75
CA ARG A 190 -17.10 -1.02 0.25
C ARG A 190 -15.78 -0.58 0.90
N LEU A 191 -14.71 -1.39 0.78
CA LEU A 191 -13.39 -1.01 1.30
C LEU A 191 -12.68 -0.02 0.37
N PHE A 192 -13.09 0.04 -0.89
CA PHE A 192 -12.48 0.90 -1.88
C PHE A 192 -13.21 2.24 -1.98
N GLU A 193 -12.45 3.31 -2.12
CA GLU A 193 -12.97 4.67 -2.25
C GLU A 193 -13.59 4.91 -3.64
N LYS A 194 -13.02 4.28 -4.67
CA LYS A 194 -13.50 4.35 -6.05
C LYS A 194 -13.35 2.98 -6.68
N VAL A 195 -14.44 2.52 -7.31
CA VAL A 195 -14.46 1.26 -8.07
C VAL A 195 -15.08 1.55 -9.42
N LYS A 196 -14.33 1.29 -10.48
CA LYS A 196 -14.82 1.44 -11.85
C LYS A 196 -14.80 0.11 -12.56
N ASN A 197 -15.91 -0.24 -13.17
CA ASN A 197 -15.94 -1.29 -14.17
C ASN A 197 -15.42 -0.69 -15.49
N ALA A 198 -14.16 -0.98 -15.83
CA ALA A 198 -13.53 -0.41 -16.99
C ALA A 198 -14.07 -0.96 -18.32
N ALA A 199 -14.89 -2.03 -18.28
CA ALA A 199 -15.52 -2.60 -19.48
C ALA A 199 -16.65 -1.70 -20.02
N ASN A 200 -17.39 -1.03 -19.13
CA ASN A 200 -18.51 -0.16 -19.48
C ASN A 200 -18.42 1.26 -18.89
N GLY A 201 -17.38 1.53 -18.10
CA GLY A 201 -17.18 2.85 -17.48
C GLY A 201 -18.03 3.12 -16.24
N ASP A 202 -18.85 2.15 -15.79
CA ASP A 202 -19.72 2.32 -14.63
C ASP A 202 -18.90 2.51 -13.35
N ASP A 203 -19.30 3.47 -12.54
CA ASP A 203 -18.79 3.65 -11.18
C ASP A 203 -19.59 2.79 -10.21
N LEU A 204 -19.01 1.65 -9.83
CA LEU A 204 -19.66 0.71 -8.92
C LEU A 204 -19.70 1.22 -7.46
N SER A 205 -18.99 2.31 -7.13
CA SER A 205 -19.01 2.90 -5.79
C SER A 205 -20.38 3.53 -5.47
N GLU A 206 -21.06 4.08 -6.47
CA GLU A 206 -22.40 4.67 -6.31
C GLU A 206 -23.50 3.62 -6.20
N ALA A 207 -23.42 2.52 -6.95
CA ALA A 207 -24.38 1.44 -6.89
C ALA A 207 -24.47 0.77 -5.49
N SER A 208 -23.34 0.73 -4.76
CA SER A 208 -23.30 0.21 -3.39
C SER A 208 -23.93 1.17 -2.36
N ALA A 209 -23.91 2.48 -2.61
CA ALA A 209 -24.56 3.47 -1.73
C ALA A 209 -26.09 3.45 -1.89
N ALA A 210 -26.60 3.27 -3.12
CA ALA A 210 -28.04 3.21 -3.39
C ALA A 210 -28.70 1.95 -2.81
N ALA A 211 -28.00 0.80 -2.80
CA ALA A 211 -28.51 -0.44 -2.23
C ALA A 211 -28.63 -0.43 -0.69
N SER A 212 -27.92 0.49 0.00
CA SER A 212 -27.97 0.64 1.46
C SER A 212 -29.03 1.62 1.95
N SER A 213 -29.63 2.42 1.07
CA SER A 213 -30.68 3.42 1.39
C SER A 213 -32.10 2.91 1.15
N GLY A 214 -32.27 1.71 0.62
CA GLY A 214 -33.55 1.06 0.32
C GLY A 214 -33.91 -0.04 1.31
N GLY A 215 -33.93 0.25 2.61
CA GLY A 215 -34.56 -0.61 3.60
C GLY A 215 -35.91 0.01 4.05
N PRO A 216 -36.96 -0.79 4.25
CA PRO A 216 -38.28 -0.32 4.62
C PRO A 216 -38.30 0.29 6.02
#